data_4bf3f2b340de39d2e8718507e15ab91b
#
_entry.id   4bf3f2b340de39d2e8718507e15ab91b
#
_cell.length_a   1.000
_cell.length_b   1.000
_cell.length_c   1.000
_cell.angle_alpha   90.00
_cell.angle_beta   90.00
_cell.angle_gamma   90.00
#
_symmetry.space_group_name_H-M   'P 1'
#
loop_
_entity.id
_entity.type
_entity.pdbx_description
1 polymer ?
#
loop_
_entity_poly.entity_id
_entity_poly.type
_entity_poly.pdbx_seq_one_letter_code
_entity_poly.pdbx_strand_id
1 'polypeptide(L)'
;FMPLHTMTWDEINLRGNPTRSAPINDVIAQVKKFEVRQEGIPSQARRPLEWEEFYVLLVLIRHLFAASDMWFFLTAVFCLQWQIIGRIDDVMKLAKRSLLFNPREPSTLNVKMTSSKNTQEERESPTQILFGAMDPIVCPFLNPAAWLEGGEDYGSLLFGSHHTNRAVSII
;
A
#
# COMPACT_ATOMS: atom_id res chain seq x y z
N PHE A 1 -32.18 17.71 -1.96
CA PHE A 1 -32.99 16.93 -1.00
C PHE A 1 -32.30 15.58 -0.77
N MET A 2 -31.69 15.39 0.41
CA MET A 2 -31.20 14.07 0.81
C MET A 2 -32.36 13.23 1.30
N PRO A 3 -32.54 11.98 0.82
CA PRO A 3 -33.58 11.10 1.31
C PRO A 3 -33.43 10.84 2.81
N LEU A 4 -34.54 10.85 3.57
CA LEU A 4 -34.53 10.66 5.04
C LEU A 4 -33.80 9.38 5.50
N HIS A 5 -33.81 8.31 4.70
CA HIS A 5 -33.13 7.06 5.02
C HIS A 5 -31.59 7.13 4.96
N THR A 6 -31.03 8.16 4.34
CA THR A 6 -29.56 8.37 4.29
C THR A 6 -29.05 9.34 5.34
N MET A 7 -29.95 10.07 6.01
CA MET A 7 -29.58 11.03 7.05
C MET A 7 -29.25 10.32 8.37
N THR A 8 -28.22 10.81 9.06
CA THR A 8 -27.96 10.44 10.45
C THR A 8 -29.15 10.82 11.33
N TRP A 9 -29.40 10.02 12.38
CA TRP A 9 -30.47 10.32 13.33
C TRP A 9 -30.13 11.55 14.17
N ASP A 10 -31.07 12.48 14.24
CA ASP A 10 -31.03 13.64 15.11
C ASP A 10 -32.02 13.42 16.27
N GLU A 11 -31.51 13.21 17.47
CA GLU A 11 -32.31 12.91 18.66
C GLU A 11 -33.14 14.11 19.13
N ILE A 12 -32.70 15.33 18.86
CA ILE A 12 -33.38 16.55 19.29
C ILE A 12 -34.61 16.82 18.44
N ASN A 13 -34.46 16.69 17.13
CA ASN A 13 -35.50 16.98 16.17
C ASN A 13 -36.29 15.75 15.74
N LEU A 14 -35.94 14.56 16.23
CA LEU A 14 -36.51 13.26 15.86
C LEU A 14 -36.57 13.06 14.33
N ARG A 15 -35.53 13.46 13.63
CA ARG A 15 -35.38 13.38 12.18
C ARG A 15 -34.25 12.53 11.74
N GLY A 16 -34.41 11.89 10.58
CA GLY A 16 -33.40 11.01 9.99
C GLY A 16 -33.75 9.54 10.18
N ASN A 17 -32.75 8.69 10.01
CA ASN A 17 -32.91 7.24 10.14
C ASN A 17 -32.50 6.79 11.55
N PRO A 18 -33.41 6.31 12.40
CA PRO A 18 -33.10 5.88 13.76
C PRO A 18 -32.10 4.72 13.81
N THR A 19 -32.01 3.90 12.75
CA THR A 19 -31.04 2.81 12.66
C THR A 19 -29.61 3.31 12.46
N ARG A 20 -29.42 4.60 12.22
CA ARG A 20 -28.12 5.28 12.12
C ARG A 20 -27.78 6.13 13.34
N SER A 21 -28.51 5.96 14.43
CA SER A 21 -28.18 6.61 15.71
C SER A 21 -26.87 6.07 16.27
N ALA A 22 -26.17 6.88 17.05
CA ALA A 22 -24.91 6.48 17.67
C ALA A 22 -25.05 5.22 18.54
N PRO A 23 -26.08 5.08 19.41
CA PRO A 23 -26.26 3.86 20.20
C PRO A 23 -26.42 2.59 19.36
N ILE A 24 -27.19 2.67 18.26
CA ILE A 24 -27.37 1.50 17.39
C ILE A 24 -26.07 1.13 16.66
N ASN A 25 -25.32 2.11 16.19
CA ASN A 25 -24.02 1.85 15.57
C ASN A 25 -23.03 1.23 16.55
N ASP A 26 -23.04 1.64 17.82
CA ASP A 26 -22.21 1.06 18.87
C ASP A 26 -22.60 -0.39 19.16
N VAL A 27 -23.90 -0.70 19.24
CA VAL A 27 -24.38 -2.08 19.40
C VAL A 27 -23.93 -2.95 18.21
N ILE A 28 -24.13 -2.46 16.98
CA ILE A 28 -23.69 -3.20 15.78
C ILE A 28 -22.18 -3.46 15.82
N ALA A 29 -21.39 -2.46 16.22
CA ALA A 29 -19.94 -2.62 16.34
C ALA A 29 -19.55 -3.63 17.42
N GLN A 30 -20.26 -3.66 18.54
CA GLN A 30 -20.04 -4.64 19.62
C GLN A 30 -20.43 -6.05 19.19
N VAL A 31 -21.58 -6.23 18.52
CA VAL A 31 -22.02 -7.54 18.00
C VAL A 31 -20.98 -8.07 17.00
N LYS A 32 -20.54 -7.26 16.05
CA LYS A 32 -19.50 -7.67 15.09
C LYS A 32 -18.19 -8.07 15.77
N LYS A 33 -17.78 -7.36 16.83
CA LYS A 33 -16.59 -7.73 17.61
C LYS A 33 -16.80 -9.04 18.38
N PHE A 34 -17.99 -9.26 18.88
CA PHE A 34 -18.35 -10.49 19.60
C PHE A 34 -18.34 -11.70 18.66
N GLU A 35 -18.99 -11.60 17.49
CA GLU A 35 -19.02 -12.65 16.46
C GLU A 35 -17.60 -13.08 16.07
N VAL A 36 -16.71 -12.10 15.78
CA VAL A 36 -15.32 -12.39 15.39
C VAL A 36 -14.52 -13.05 16.52
N ARG A 37 -14.75 -12.66 17.78
CA ARG A 37 -13.94 -13.13 18.92
C ARG A 37 -14.41 -14.43 19.54
N GLN A 38 -15.71 -14.66 19.55
CA GLN A 38 -16.31 -15.79 20.29
C GLN A 38 -16.72 -16.94 19.37
N GLU A 39 -17.23 -16.66 18.19
CA GLU A 39 -17.71 -17.70 17.28
C GLU A 39 -16.64 -18.22 16.31
N GLY A 40 -15.43 -17.65 16.36
CA GLY A 40 -14.34 -18.06 15.48
C GLY A 40 -14.63 -17.85 13.99
N ILE A 41 -15.65 -17.05 13.68
CA ILE A 41 -15.97 -16.70 12.30
C ILE A 41 -14.74 -15.99 11.69
N PRO A 42 -14.20 -16.47 10.57
CA PRO A 42 -13.06 -15.85 9.94
C PRO A 42 -13.38 -14.38 9.67
N SER A 43 -12.58 -13.47 10.21
CA SER A 43 -12.71 -12.06 9.90
C SER A 43 -12.69 -11.89 8.40
N GLN A 44 -13.69 -11.21 7.82
CA GLN A 44 -13.67 -10.79 6.42
C GLN A 44 -12.64 -9.68 6.18
N ALA A 45 -11.93 -9.26 7.21
CA ALA A 45 -10.77 -8.39 7.08
C ALA A 45 -9.72 -9.08 6.22
N ARG A 46 -9.08 -8.31 5.36
CA ARG A 46 -7.97 -8.78 4.53
C ARG A 46 -6.89 -9.32 5.46
N ARG A 47 -6.57 -10.61 5.34
CA ARG A 47 -5.44 -11.19 6.07
C ARG A 47 -4.12 -10.66 5.53
N PRO A 48 -3.09 -10.57 6.35
CA PRO A 48 -1.74 -10.29 5.87
C PRO A 48 -1.30 -11.35 4.86
N LEU A 49 -0.52 -10.93 3.88
CA LEU A 49 0.16 -11.83 2.96
C LEU A 49 1.30 -12.51 3.70
N GLU A 50 1.43 -13.81 3.62
CA GLU A 50 2.55 -14.56 4.18
C GLU A 50 3.76 -14.54 3.25
N TRP A 51 4.94 -14.85 3.80
CA TRP A 51 6.18 -14.79 3.03
C TRP A 51 6.17 -15.71 1.79
N GLU A 52 5.70 -16.92 1.95
CA GLU A 52 5.62 -17.92 0.89
C GLU A 52 4.68 -17.45 -0.23
N GLU A 53 3.57 -16.84 0.13
CA GLU A 53 2.60 -16.29 -0.82
C GLU A 53 3.18 -15.07 -1.55
N PHE A 54 3.90 -14.22 -0.83
CA PHE A 54 4.60 -13.08 -1.42
C PHE A 54 5.64 -13.54 -2.44
N TYR A 55 6.43 -14.55 -2.10
CA TYR A 55 7.43 -15.12 -3.00
C TYR A 55 6.78 -15.70 -4.27
N VAL A 56 5.74 -16.52 -4.10
CA VAL A 56 4.98 -17.09 -5.23
C VAL A 56 4.37 -15.99 -6.09
N LEU A 57 3.83 -14.92 -5.49
CA LEU A 57 3.32 -13.77 -6.22
C LEU A 57 4.38 -13.14 -7.13
N LEU A 58 5.58 -12.92 -6.64
CA LEU A 58 6.66 -12.33 -7.45
C LEU A 58 7.11 -13.26 -8.59
N VAL A 59 7.17 -14.56 -8.34
CA VAL A 59 7.45 -15.57 -9.38
C VAL A 59 6.37 -15.57 -10.47
N LEU A 60 5.10 -15.53 -10.06
CA LEU A 60 3.97 -15.46 -10.98
C LEU A 60 3.96 -14.19 -11.83
N ILE A 61 4.24 -13.03 -11.22
CA ILE A 61 4.35 -11.74 -11.94
C ILE A 61 5.40 -11.86 -13.05
N ARG A 62 6.58 -12.40 -12.74
CA ARG A 62 7.65 -12.59 -13.73
C ARG A 62 7.24 -13.53 -14.86
N HIS A 63 6.51 -14.58 -14.54
CA HIS A 63 6.04 -15.52 -15.52
C HIS A 63 4.93 -14.94 -16.43
N LEU A 64 3.93 -14.33 -15.82
CA LEU A 64 2.75 -13.79 -16.53
C LEU A 64 3.09 -12.58 -17.40
N PHE A 65 4.04 -11.76 -16.98
CA PHE A 65 4.43 -10.53 -17.69
C PHE A 65 5.81 -10.61 -18.33
N ALA A 66 6.34 -11.82 -18.59
CA ALA A 66 7.68 -12.05 -19.13
C ALA A 66 7.96 -11.30 -20.45
N ALA A 67 6.92 -11.07 -21.27
CA ALA A 67 7.01 -10.39 -22.55
C ALA A 67 6.88 -8.86 -22.46
N SER A 68 6.76 -8.28 -21.28
CA SER A 68 6.59 -6.83 -21.08
C SER A 68 7.41 -6.32 -19.91
N ASP A 69 7.76 -5.03 -19.92
CA ASP A 69 8.50 -4.38 -18.83
C ASP A 69 7.68 -4.24 -17.55
N MET A 70 6.39 -4.61 -17.59
CA MET A 70 5.47 -4.53 -16.45
C MET A 70 5.93 -5.39 -15.26
N TRP A 71 6.62 -6.51 -15.51
CA TRP A 71 7.10 -7.33 -14.41
C TRP A 71 8.20 -6.63 -13.59
N PHE A 72 9.09 -5.84 -14.23
CA PHE A 72 10.09 -5.03 -13.51
C PHE A 72 9.40 -4.02 -12.60
N PHE A 73 8.41 -3.33 -13.13
CA PHE A 73 7.62 -2.37 -12.36
C PHE A 73 6.94 -3.02 -11.15
N LEU A 74 6.16 -4.06 -11.38
CA LEU A 74 5.39 -4.73 -10.32
C LEU A 74 6.30 -5.34 -9.25
N THR A 75 7.39 -6.00 -9.64
CA THR A 75 8.32 -6.59 -8.68
C THR A 75 9.03 -5.51 -7.87
N ALA A 76 9.44 -4.39 -8.48
CA ALA A 76 10.05 -3.28 -7.78
C ALA A 76 9.09 -2.67 -6.74
N VAL A 77 7.84 -2.40 -7.14
CA VAL A 77 6.81 -1.86 -6.24
C VAL A 77 6.54 -2.79 -5.07
N PHE A 78 6.30 -4.07 -5.33
CA PHE A 78 5.97 -5.03 -4.28
C PHE A 78 7.14 -5.33 -3.35
N CYS A 79 8.38 -5.43 -3.86
CA CYS A 79 9.57 -5.61 -3.02
C CYS A 79 9.77 -4.42 -2.08
N LEU A 80 9.62 -3.18 -2.56
CA LEU A 80 9.70 -2.01 -1.70
C LEU A 80 8.54 -1.96 -0.71
N GLN A 81 7.32 -2.21 -1.15
CA GLN A 81 6.15 -2.21 -0.29
C GLN A 81 6.29 -3.21 0.86
N TRP A 82 6.79 -4.41 0.57
CA TRP A 82 7.04 -5.44 1.57
C TRP A 82 8.04 -4.98 2.63
N GLN A 83 9.16 -4.43 2.20
CA GLN A 83 10.24 -4.00 3.10
C GLN A 83 9.87 -2.76 3.94
N ILE A 84 9.18 -1.80 3.33
CA ILE A 84 8.79 -0.55 4.00
C ILE A 84 7.54 -0.75 4.87
N ILE A 85 6.80 -1.87 4.68
CA ILE A 85 5.47 -2.10 5.29
C ILE A 85 4.54 -0.91 5.01
N GLY A 86 4.71 -0.32 3.83
CA GLY A 86 4.01 0.88 3.39
C GLY A 86 2.71 0.56 2.67
N ARG A 87 1.86 1.56 2.54
CA ARG A 87 0.72 1.49 1.63
C ARG A 87 1.21 1.63 0.19
N ILE A 88 0.48 1.06 -0.76
CA ILE A 88 0.82 1.18 -2.18
C ILE A 88 0.96 2.65 -2.61
N ASP A 89 0.08 3.53 -2.15
CA ASP A 89 0.12 4.96 -2.44
C ASP A 89 1.40 5.65 -1.92
N ASP A 90 1.93 5.21 -0.79
CA ASP A 90 3.15 5.75 -0.20
C ASP A 90 4.36 5.32 -1.02
N VAL A 91 4.39 4.07 -1.48
CA VAL A 91 5.43 3.53 -2.35
C VAL A 91 5.41 4.21 -3.72
N MET A 92 4.23 4.40 -4.31
CA MET A 92 4.07 5.06 -5.62
C MET A 92 4.48 6.53 -5.60
N LYS A 93 4.43 7.19 -4.44
CA LYS A 93 4.86 8.58 -4.25
C LYS A 93 6.34 8.73 -3.89
N LEU A 94 7.09 7.64 -3.78
CA LEU A 94 8.52 7.71 -3.50
C LEU A 94 9.24 8.46 -4.62
N ALA A 95 10.01 9.47 -4.23
CA ALA A 95 10.91 10.16 -5.13
C ALA A 95 12.26 9.43 -5.18
N LYS A 96 12.97 9.51 -6.32
CA LYS A 96 14.35 8.95 -6.44
C LYS A 96 15.27 9.47 -5.33
N ARG A 97 15.13 10.75 -4.97
CA ARG A 97 15.86 11.40 -3.86
C ARG A 97 15.52 10.87 -2.46
N SER A 98 14.42 10.10 -2.32
CA SER A 98 14.05 9.49 -1.05
C SER A 98 14.85 8.23 -0.74
N LEU A 99 15.54 7.68 -1.74
CA LEU A 99 16.45 6.55 -1.59
C LEU A 99 17.88 7.11 -1.45
N LEU A 100 18.40 7.07 -0.23
CA LEU A 100 19.71 7.64 0.09
C LEU A 100 20.68 6.53 0.45
N PHE A 101 21.90 6.67 -0.04
CA PHE A 101 23.00 5.82 0.40
C PHE A 101 23.21 5.96 1.92
N ASN A 102 23.41 4.83 2.60
CA ASN A 102 23.74 4.83 4.01
C ASN A 102 25.25 4.76 4.20
N PRO A 103 25.92 5.86 4.58
CA PRO A 103 27.38 5.87 4.69
C PRO A 103 27.92 5.02 5.85
N ARG A 104 27.08 4.69 6.83
CA ARG A 104 27.46 3.84 7.97
C ARG A 104 27.42 2.36 7.62
N GLU A 105 26.48 1.98 6.75
CA GLU A 105 26.24 0.60 6.34
C GLU A 105 26.07 0.55 4.82
N PRO A 106 27.16 0.43 4.04
CA PRO A 106 27.13 0.52 2.57
C PRO A 106 26.25 -0.52 1.87
N SER A 107 25.88 -1.61 2.55
CA SER A 107 24.98 -2.65 2.07
C SER A 107 23.48 -2.31 2.28
N THR A 108 23.17 -1.09 2.74
CA THR A 108 21.81 -0.66 3.04
C THR A 108 21.49 0.68 2.39
N LEU A 109 20.18 0.94 2.21
CA LEU A 109 19.67 2.23 1.78
C LEU A 109 18.79 2.84 2.86
N ASN A 110 18.92 4.15 3.05
CA ASN A 110 17.98 4.92 3.85
C ASN A 110 16.81 5.35 2.98
N VAL A 111 15.59 5.10 3.43
CA VAL A 111 14.37 5.55 2.74
C VAL A 111 13.67 6.57 3.62
N LYS A 112 13.50 7.79 3.10
CA LYS A 112 12.71 8.83 3.74
C LYS A 112 11.37 8.96 3.02
N MET A 113 10.29 8.55 3.69
CA MET A 113 8.93 8.70 3.17
C MET A 113 8.47 10.15 3.32
N THR A 114 8.06 10.78 2.23
CA THR A 114 7.71 12.21 2.21
C THR A 114 6.28 12.52 2.62
N SER A 115 5.40 11.54 2.63
CA SER A 115 4.03 11.71 3.12
C SER A 115 3.43 10.37 3.53
N SER A 116 2.84 10.33 4.70
CA SER A 116 1.94 9.26 5.12
C SER A 116 0.58 9.87 5.45
N LYS A 117 -0.51 9.15 5.19
CA LYS A 117 -1.88 9.62 5.44
C LYS A 117 -2.12 10.11 6.87
N ASN A 118 -1.29 9.68 7.81
CA ASN A 118 -1.39 10.02 9.23
C ASN A 118 -0.42 11.14 9.65
N THR A 119 0.41 11.64 8.74
CA THR A 119 1.35 12.74 9.01
C THR A 119 0.77 14.04 8.44
N GLN A 120 -0.36 14.51 8.99
CA GLN A 120 -0.89 15.86 8.71
C GLN A 120 -0.17 16.95 9.48
N GLU A 121 0.67 16.60 10.44
CA GLU A 121 1.51 17.51 11.18
C GLU A 121 2.97 17.23 10.87
N GLU A 122 3.76 18.29 10.74
CA GLU A 122 5.19 18.46 10.42
C GLU A 122 6.19 17.51 11.13
N ARG A 123 5.75 16.32 11.55
CA ARG A 123 6.66 15.29 12.06
C ARG A 123 7.47 14.74 10.90
N GLU A 124 8.76 14.89 10.98
CA GLU A 124 9.70 14.22 10.08
C GLU A 124 9.36 12.73 10.02
N SER A 125 8.98 12.26 8.82
CA SER A 125 8.75 10.84 8.63
C SER A 125 10.02 10.09 9.01
N PRO A 126 9.93 9.02 9.82
CA PRO A 126 11.10 8.28 10.23
C PRO A 126 11.83 7.73 9.01
N THR A 127 13.15 7.83 9.03
CA THR A 127 13.99 7.18 8.03
C THR A 127 13.96 5.67 8.28
N GLN A 128 13.60 4.90 7.27
CA GLN A 128 13.65 3.45 7.31
C GLN A 128 14.93 2.96 6.63
N ILE A 129 15.47 1.85 7.13
CA ILE A 129 16.66 1.22 6.55
C ILE A 129 16.19 0.01 5.75
N LEU A 130 16.51 0.00 4.46
CA LEU A 130 16.31 -1.15 3.59
C LEU A 130 17.55 -2.03 3.57
N PHE A 131 17.34 -3.32 3.60
CA PHE A 131 18.39 -4.33 3.48
C PHE A 131 18.28 -5.03 2.13
N GLY A 132 19.41 -5.31 1.50
CA GLY A 132 19.46 -6.18 0.35
C GLY A 132 19.08 -7.62 0.71
N ALA A 133 18.52 -8.35 -0.24
CA ALA A 133 18.28 -9.78 -0.09
C ALA A 133 19.22 -10.57 -0.96
N MET A 134 19.64 -11.75 -0.45
CA MET A 134 20.49 -12.68 -1.21
C MET A 134 19.75 -13.27 -2.43
N ASP A 135 18.45 -13.43 -2.30
CA ASP A 135 17.61 -13.88 -3.40
C ASP A 135 17.25 -12.68 -4.29
N PRO A 136 17.61 -12.67 -5.57
CA PRO A 136 17.32 -11.57 -6.50
C PRO A 136 15.82 -11.37 -6.75
N ILE A 137 14.99 -12.40 -6.54
CA ILE A 137 13.54 -12.31 -6.76
C ILE A 137 12.91 -11.31 -5.80
N VAL A 138 13.37 -11.29 -4.55
CA VAL A 138 12.80 -10.47 -3.47
C VAL A 138 13.68 -9.29 -3.08
N CYS A 139 14.79 -9.06 -3.79
CA CYS A 139 15.75 -8.03 -3.44
C CYS A 139 15.18 -6.61 -3.69
N PRO A 140 15.03 -5.79 -2.63
CA PRO A 140 14.48 -4.44 -2.75
C PRO A 140 15.46 -3.43 -3.36
N PHE A 141 16.70 -3.85 -3.65
CA PHE A 141 17.68 -3.02 -4.38
C PHE A 141 17.69 -3.39 -5.86
N LEU A 142 17.79 -4.68 -6.15
CA LEU A 142 17.95 -5.15 -7.51
C LEU A 142 16.69 -4.87 -8.36
N ASN A 143 15.50 -5.13 -7.80
CA ASN A 143 14.27 -4.94 -8.56
C ASN A 143 13.98 -3.47 -8.91
N PRO A 144 14.09 -2.48 -7.97
CA PRO A 144 13.99 -1.07 -8.35
C PRO A 144 15.12 -0.58 -9.25
N ALA A 145 16.35 -1.10 -9.09
CA ALA A 145 17.45 -0.74 -9.98
C ALA A 145 17.19 -1.21 -11.42
N ALA A 146 16.75 -2.46 -11.59
CA ALA A 146 16.38 -3.01 -12.90
C ALA A 146 15.23 -2.22 -13.54
N TRP A 147 14.23 -1.80 -12.75
CA TRP A 147 13.16 -0.92 -13.21
C TRP A 147 13.68 0.44 -13.70
N LEU A 148 14.58 1.08 -12.94
CA LEU A 148 15.14 2.37 -13.29
C LEU A 148 16.03 2.31 -14.53
N GLU A 149 16.74 1.21 -14.74
CA GLU A 149 17.63 1.04 -15.90
C GLU A 149 16.87 0.71 -17.19
N GLY A 150 15.81 -0.10 -17.08
CA GLY A 150 14.98 -0.46 -18.24
C GLY A 150 13.84 0.50 -18.54
N GLY A 151 13.53 1.44 -17.65
CA GLY A 151 12.39 2.33 -17.74
C GLY A 151 12.67 3.67 -18.42
N GLU A 152 11.59 4.31 -18.90
CA GLU A 152 11.63 5.71 -19.30
C GLU A 152 11.94 6.60 -18.08
N ASP A 153 12.54 7.78 -18.29
CA ASP A 153 12.79 8.72 -17.21
C ASP A 153 11.48 9.36 -16.72
N TYR A 154 10.98 8.86 -15.61
CA TYR A 154 9.77 9.38 -14.95
C TYR A 154 10.04 10.64 -14.08
N GLY A 155 11.09 11.39 -14.38
CA GLY A 155 11.45 12.60 -13.65
C GLY A 155 11.89 12.33 -12.21
N SER A 156 11.30 13.05 -11.24
CA SER A 156 11.71 12.95 -9.84
C SER A 156 11.12 11.75 -9.08
N LEU A 157 10.07 11.11 -9.61
CA LEU A 157 9.43 9.96 -8.97
C LEU A 157 10.14 8.66 -9.34
N LEU A 158 10.14 7.70 -8.41
CA LEU A 158 10.71 6.39 -8.62
C LEU A 158 9.88 5.57 -9.63
N PHE A 159 8.55 5.66 -9.55
CA PHE A 159 7.62 4.85 -10.33
C PHE A 159 6.78 5.66 -11.33
N GLY A 160 6.99 6.96 -11.44
CA GLY A 160 6.22 7.84 -12.31
C GLY A 160 4.79 8.07 -11.85
N SER A 161 4.17 9.15 -12.35
CA SER A 161 2.73 9.32 -12.22
C SER A 161 2.06 8.65 -13.41
N HIS A 162 1.39 7.54 -13.22
CA HIS A 162 0.55 6.89 -14.24
C HIS A 162 -0.70 7.73 -14.64
N HIS A 163 -0.65 9.06 -14.50
CA HIS A 163 -1.73 9.96 -14.91
C HIS A 163 -1.65 10.43 -16.35
N THR A 164 -0.75 9.93 -17.15
CA THR A 164 -0.73 10.24 -18.58
C THR A 164 -1.10 9.03 -19.43
N ASN A 165 -2.40 8.94 -19.73
CA ASN A 165 -3.01 8.40 -20.96
C ASN A 165 -2.28 7.24 -21.68
N ARG A 166 -2.04 6.12 -21.02
CA ARG A 166 -2.15 4.84 -21.68
C ARG A 166 -3.32 4.09 -21.08
N ALA A 167 -4.47 4.21 -21.73
CA ALA A 167 -5.52 3.23 -21.58
C ALA A 167 -4.87 1.86 -21.85
N VAL A 168 -4.63 1.10 -20.80
CA VAL A 168 -4.31 -0.31 -20.93
C VAL A 168 -5.61 -0.93 -21.44
N SER A 169 -5.67 -1.08 -22.76
CA SER A 169 -6.67 -1.90 -23.44
C SER A 169 -6.38 -3.33 -22.98
N ILE A 170 -7.04 -3.73 -21.90
CA ILE A 170 -7.10 -5.13 -21.50
C ILE A 170 -8.15 -5.75 -22.41
N ILE A 171 -7.71 -6.44 -23.43
CA ILE A 171 -8.52 -7.40 -24.19
C ILE A 171 -8.38 -8.76 -23.51
#